data_9a1bdc0109219722dd0ab3d053a14307
#
_entry.id   9a1bdc0109219722dd0ab3d053a14307
#
_cell.length_a   1.000
_cell.length_b   1.000
_cell.length_c   1.000
_cell.angle_alpha   90.00
_cell.angle_beta   90.00
_cell.angle_gamma   90.00
#
_symmetry.space_group_name_H-M   'P 1'
#
loop_
_entity.id
_entity.type
_entity.pdbx_description
1 polymer ?
#
loop_
_entity_poly.entity_id
_entity_poly.type
_entity_poly.pdbx_seq_one_letter_code
_entity_poly.pdbx_strand_id
1 'polypeptide(L)'
;MATDSKLVRDIESLLEVAKGYDAEQADKRTRLDLIARLDALREELDDPVEKMFSQITNYSQTAAVNALLQLKVFHNIPREGSITAKELAQVVNVDLEVLTRLMRILTATNIFRSVAEDTYAHTKFSLVYIDDVATDFLTLCVDEVAPAAYRLPEYMSTHDSSGILNPRTSPFAWHNDREGKNFYECLLEWPERLNRFNVAMTTQEAALPVLGMFPFSTLPASIDTSDPERAFIVDVAGGRGQSLLQITREIEESGVTEIGKAVLQDRERVLDAIPADALPGVEKVSIDFFTPQPIKNAHIYYLRRIMHNWQDREAIVILSHIADAMAPDSRLLIGEMVVPEVPKTGYEGLDMTVYWMDMCMLVIGGKERSEKEFKAILDAAGLRLVKIWRSQIGSQTVLECRLKE
;
A
#
# COMPACT_ATOMS: atom_id res chain seq x y z
N MET A 1 -24.10 -44.75 -10.66
CA MET A 1 -22.73 -44.30 -10.37
C MET A 1 -22.81 -42.78 -10.28
N ALA A 2 -22.67 -42.21 -9.10
CA ALA A 2 -22.63 -40.76 -8.95
C ALA A 2 -21.43 -40.25 -9.72
N THR A 3 -21.65 -39.45 -10.72
CA THR A 3 -20.59 -38.74 -11.43
C THR A 3 -19.88 -37.89 -10.39
N ASP A 4 -18.63 -38.19 -10.16
CA ASP A 4 -17.71 -37.47 -9.29
C ASP A 4 -17.61 -36.02 -9.80
N SER A 5 -18.51 -35.14 -9.33
CA SER A 5 -18.56 -33.79 -9.86
C SER A 5 -17.29 -33.03 -9.42
N LYS A 6 -16.80 -32.12 -10.24
CA LYS A 6 -15.67 -31.24 -9.90
C LYS A 6 -15.86 -30.61 -8.53
N LEU A 7 -17.06 -30.12 -8.25
CA LEU A 7 -17.41 -29.50 -6.98
C LEU A 7 -17.19 -30.45 -5.77
N VAL A 8 -17.59 -31.74 -5.90
CA VAL A 8 -17.37 -32.73 -4.82
C VAL A 8 -15.88 -32.92 -4.55
N ARG A 9 -15.08 -33.10 -5.59
CA ARG A 9 -13.60 -33.23 -5.43
C ARG A 9 -12.97 -32.01 -4.79
N ASP A 10 -13.40 -30.82 -5.18
CA ASP A 10 -12.86 -29.55 -4.66
C ASP A 10 -13.25 -29.38 -3.17
N ILE A 11 -14.47 -29.77 -2.79
CA ILE A 11 -14.92 -29.78 -1.38
C ILE A 11 -14.13 -30.83 -0.57
N GLU A 12 -13.89 -32.03 -1.10
CA GLU A 12 -13.09 -33.05 -0.44
C GLU A 12 -11.64 -32.60 -0.24
N SER A 13 -11.05 -31.98 -1.27
CA SER A 13 -9.72 -31.38 -1.18
C SER A 13 -9.64 -30.27 -0.14
N LEU A 14 -10.65 -29.40 -0.08
CA LEU A 14 -10.76 -28.37 0.95
C LEU A 14 -10.87 -28.95 2.34
N LEU A 15 -11.67 -30.00 2.51
CA LEU A 15 -11.85 -30.68 3.80
C LEU A 15 -10.53 -31.25 4.34
N GLU A 16 -9.70 -31.83 3.46
CA GLU A 16 -8.38 -32.36 3.89
C GLU A 16 -7.46 -31.22 4.35
N VAL A 17 -7.44 -30.09 3.66
CA VAL A 17 -6.66 -28.92 4.10
C VAL A 17 -7.19 -28.36 5.42
N ALA A 18 -8.52 -28.25 5.54
CA ALA A 18 -9.17 -27.71 6.73
C ALA A 18 -8.95 -28.57 7.99
N LYS A 19 -8.85 -29.90 7.87
CA LYS A 19 -8.51 -30.82 8.98
C LYS A 19 -7.15 -30.52 9.61
N GLY A 20 -6.20 -30.02 8.81
CA GLY A 20 -4.86 -29.64 9.28
C GLY A 20 -4.74 -28.18 9.71
N TYR A 21 -5.82 -27.39 9.61
CA TYR A 21 -5.78 -25.96 9.91
C TYR A 21 -6.04 -25.67 11.41
N ASP A 22 -5.06 -25.08 12.06
CA ASP A 22 -5.17 -24.54 13.42
C ASP A 22 -5.13 -23.01 13.36
N ALA A 23 -6.22 -22.37 13.71
CA ALA A 23 -6.36 -20.92 13.63
C ALA A 23 -5.38 -20.14 14.53
N GLU A 24 -4.88 -20.77 15.61
CA GLU A 24 -3.94 -20.14 16.55
C GLU A 24 -2.47 -20.30 16.11
N GLN A 25 -2.17 -21.33 15.32
CA GLN A 25 -0.79 -21.69 14.92
C GLN A 25 -0.53 -21.51 13.44
N ALA A 26 -1.58 -21.41 12.61
CA ALA A 26 -1.42 -21.30 11.17
C ALA A 26 -0.75 -19.97 10.78
N ASP A 27 0.28 -20.06 9.97
CA ASP A 27 0.89 -18.86 9.38
C ASP A 27 -0.06 -18.16 8.39
N LYS A 28 0.28 -16.93 8.05
CA LYS A 28 -0.53 -16.11 7.13
C LYS A 28 -0.73 -16.78 5.78
N ARG A 29 0.28 -17.49 5.27
CA ARG A 29 0.23 -18.16 3.96
C ARG A 29 -0.78 -19.30 3.96
N THR A 30 -0.74 -20.17 4.96
CA THR A 30 -1.69 -21.29 5.13
C THR A 30 -3.13 -20.77 5.21
N ARG A 31 -3.35 -19.70 5.96
CA ARG A 31 -4.67 -19.08 6.05
C ARG A 31 -5.15 -18.51 4.70
N LEU A 32 -4.27 -17.83 3.95
CA LEU A 32 -4.61 -17.28 2.64
C LEU A 32 -4.88 -18.37 1.59
N ASP A 33 -4.13 -19.48 1.61
CA ASP A 33 -4.40 -20.62 0.72
C ASP A 33 -5.79 -21.22 0.99
N LEU A 34 -6.17 -21.38 2.26
CA LEU A 34 -7.48 -21.87 2.63
C LEU A 34 -8.61 -20.91 2.16
N ILE A 35 -8.41 -19.60 2.33
CA ILE A 35 -9.35 -18.59 1.85
C ILE A 35 -9.47 -18.65 0.32
N ALA A 36 -8.36 -18.73 -0.40
CA ALA A 36 -8.35 -18.82 -1.86
C ALA A 36 -9.14 -20.02 -2.39
N ARG A 37 -9.03 -21.18 -1.72
CA ARG A 37 -9.82 -22.38 -2.06
C ARG A 37 -11.32 -22.19 -1.80
N LEU A 38 -11.69 -21.52 -0.70
CA LEU A 38 -13.07 -21.16 -0.40
C LEU A 38 -13.65 -20.21 -1.43
N ASP A 39 -12.88 -19.21 -1.83
CA ASP A 39 -13.27 -18.22 -2.86
C ASP A 39 -13.45 -18.89 -4.23
N ALA A 40 -12.57 -19.84 -4.59
CA ALA A 40 -12.71 -20.59 -5.83
C ALA A 40 -13.99 -21.44 -5.87
N LEU A 41 -14.35 -22.11 -4.75
CA LEU A 41 -15.63 -22.83 -4.64
C LEU A 41 -16.82 -21.90 -4.72
N ARG A 42 -16.75 -20.75 -4.06
CA ARG A 42 -17.79 -19.74 -4.12
C ARG A 42 -17.99 -19.23 -5.54
N GLU A 43 -16.92 -18.94 -6.26
CA GLU A 43 -16.98 -18.44 -7.64
C GLU A 43 -17.63 -19.44 -8.60
N GLU A 44 -17.45 -20.76 -8.36
CA GLU A 44 -18.11 -21.81 -9.14
C GLU A 44 -19.63 -21.85 -8.91
N LEU A 45 -20.09 -21.37 -7.74
CA LEU A 45 -21.51 -21.35 -7.35
C LEU A 45 -22.18 -20.00 -7.56
N ASP A 46 -21.41 -18.91 -7.71
CA ASP A 46 -21.93 -17.55 -7.84
C ASP A 46 -22.78 -17.40 -9.11
N ASP A 47 -23.99 -16.84 -8.95
CA ASP A 47 -24.76 -16.36 -10.10
C ASP A 47 -24.16 -15.06 -10.65
N PRO A 48 -23.97 -14.92 -11.96
CA PRO A 48 -23.36 -13.73 -12.55
C PRO A 48 -24.09 -12.42 -12.22
N VAL A 49 -25.43 -12.44 -12.11
CA VAL A 49 -26.25 -11.27 -11.79
C VAL A 49 -26.10 -10.91 -10.31
N GLU A 50 -26.09 -11.91 -9.43
CA GLU A 50 -25.87 -11.71 -7.99
C GLU A 50 -24.46 -11.17 -7.72
N LYS A 51 -23.46 -11.68 -8.43
CA LYS A 51 -22.07 -11.17 -8.38
C LYS A 51 -21.99 -9.72 -8.83
N MET A 52 -22.74 -9.33 -9.88
CA MET A 52 -22.83 -7.93 -10.31
C MET A 52 -23.46 -7.07 -9.20
N PHE A 53 -24.57 -7.50 -8.57
CA PHE A 53 -25.22 -6.75 -7.50
C PHE A 53 -24.36 -6.67 -6.22
N SER A 54 -23.44 -7.60 -5.98
CA SER A 54 -22.52 -7.54 -4.85
C SER A 54 -21.66 -6.27 -4.86
N GLN A 55 -21.38 -5.70 -6.04
CA GLN A 55 -20.65 -4.43 -6.17
C GLN A 55 -21.43 -3.27 -5.53
N ILE A 56 -22.76 -3.25 -5.66
CA ILE A 56 -23.62 -2.23 -5.03
C ILE A 56 -23.59 -2.41 -3.51
N THR A 57 -23.62 -3.65 -3.02
CA THR A 57 -23.50 -3.94 -1.59
C THR A 57 -22.17 -3.45 -1.03
N ASN A 58 -21.04 -3.73 -1.71
CA ASN A 58 -19.71 -3.30 -1.30
C ASN A 58 -19.60 -1.77 -1.28
N TYR A 59 -20.10 -1.10 -2.31
CA TYR A 59 -20.16 0.37 -2.36
C TYR A 59 -20.97 0.93 -1.19
N SER A 60 -22.17 0.40 -0.94
CA SER A 60 -23.05 0.86 0.15
C SER A 60 -22.42 0.62 1.53
N GLN A 61 -21.75 -0.52 1.71
CA GLN A 61 -21.00 -0.83 2.92
C GLN A 61 -19.87 0.19 3.13
N THR A 62 -19.06 0.46 2.10
CA THR A 62 -17.94 1.41 2.18
C THR A 62 -18.43 2.81 2.52
N ALA A 63 -19.51 3.26 1.90
CA ALA A 63 -20.11 4.56 2.19
C ALA A 63 -20.61 4.65 3.66
N ALA A 64 -21.26 3.59 4.16
CA ALA A 64 -21.71 3.55 5.55
C ALA A 64 -20.53 3.50 6.54
N VAL A 65 -19.49 2.71 6.26
CA VAL A 65 -18.24 2.69 7.07
C VAL A 65 -17.65 4.07 7.16
N ASN A 66 -17.46 4.75 6.03
CA ASN A 66 -16.86 6.08 6.01
C ASN A 66 -17.69 7.11 6.80
N ALA A 67 -19.01 7.12 6.61
CA ALA A 67 -19.92 7.99 7.36
C ALA A 67 -19.83 7.74 8.88
N LEU A 68 -19.85 6.49 9.31
CA LEU A 68 -19.81 6.14 10.74
C LEU A 68 -18.41 6.32 11.37
N LEU A 69 -17.33 6.27 10.59
CA LEU A 69 -15.98 6.67 11.03
C LEU A 69 -15.92 8.17 11.32
N GLN A 70 -16.41 9.00 10.41
CA GLN A 70 -16.46 10.47 10.59
C GLN A 70 -17.30 10.86 11.81
N LEU A 71 -18.38 10.12 12.08
CA LEU A 71 -19.25 10.29 13.25
C LEU A 71 -18.69 9.66 14.54
N LYS A 72 -17.51 9.04 14.49
CA LYS A 72 -16.89 8.35 15.62
C LYS A 72 -17.71 7.21 16.22
N VAL A 73 -18.65 6.61 15.46
CA VAL A 73 -19.52 5.54 15.92
C VAL A 73 -18.73 4.34 16.41
N PHE A 74 -17.69 3.92 15.70
CA PHE A 74 -16.84 2.79 16.07
C PHE A 74 -16.20 2.96 17.45
N HIS A 75 -15.81 4.17 17.82
CA HIS A 75 -15.19 4.46 19.12
C HIS A 75 -16.20 4.57 20.27
N ASN A 76 -17.49 4.81 19.95
CA ASN A 76 -18.53 5.00 20.94
C ASN A 76 -19.33 3.72 21.25
N ILE A 77 -19.07 2.63 20.53
CA ILE A 77 -19.57 1.29 20.89
C ILE A 77 -18.57 0.67 21.86
N PRO A 78 -18.99 0.11 23.01
CA PRO A 78 -18.09 -0.55 23.94
C PRO A 78 -17.32 -1.70 23.28
N ARG A 79 -16.00 -1.81 23.54
CA ARG A 79 -15.19 -2.95 23.05
C ARG A 79 -15.76 -4.29 23.49
N GLU A 80 -16.26 -4.35 24.73
CA GLU A 80 -16.97 -5.49 25.30
C GLU A 80 -18.38 -5.04 25.69
N GLY A 81 -19.38 -5.88 25.37
CA GLY A 81 -20.78 -5.57 25.62
C GLY A 81 -21.51 -5.01 24.38
N SER A 82 -22.50 -4.15 24.61
CA SER A 82 -23.35 -3.60 23.57
C SER A 82 -23.90 -2.23 23.96
N ILE A 83 -24.45 -1.51 22.98
CA ILE A 83 -25.11 -0.22 23.14
C ILE A 83 -26.39 -0.20 22.31
N THR A 84 -27.43 0.44 22.80
CA THR A 84 -28.66 0.63 22.01
C THR A 84 -28.47 1.71 20.95
N ALA A 85 -29.22 1.59 19.85
CA ALA A 85 -29.23 2.60 18.78
C ALA A 85 -29.56 4.00 19.32
N LYS A 86 -30.50 4.07 20.28
CA LYS A 86 -30.93 5.33 20.90
C LYS A 86 -29.82 5.99 21.69
N GLU A 87 -29.10 5.23 22.52
CA GLU A 87 -27.95 5.74 23.29
C GLU A 87 -26.84 6.18 22.34
N LEU A 88 -26.51 5.35 21.36
CA LEU A 88 -25.47 5.62 20.38
C LEU A 88 -25.80 6.89 19.57
N ALA A 89 -27.03 7.05 19.09
CA ALA A 89 -27.48 8.22 18.35
C ALA A 89 -27.34 9.51 19.16
N GLN A 90 -27.63 9.46 20.47
CA GLN A 90 -27.44 10.58 21.39
C GLN A 90 -25.97 10.93 21.55
N VAL A 91 -25.10 9.94 21.75
CA VAL A 91 -23.65 10.16 21.95
C VAL A 91 -23.00 10.76 20.71
N VAL A 92 -23.34 10.27 19.51
CA VAL A 92 -22.75 10.75 18.26
C VAL A 92 -23.52 11.92 17.63
N ASN A 93 -24.58 12.38 18.28
CA ASN A 93 -25.45 13.48 17.85
C ASN A 93 -25.98 13.34 16.41
N VAL A 94 -26.56 12.18 16.12
CA VAL A 94 -27.15 11.84 14.82
C VAL A 94 -28.60 11.40 15.01
N ASP A 95 -29.45 11.68 14.03
CA ASP A 95 -30.82 11.21 14.04
C ASP A 95 -30.86 9.68 14.14
N LEU A 96 -31.76 9.17 14.99
CA LEU A 96 -31.89 7.73 15.29
C LEU A 96 -32.19 6.92 14.03
N GLU A 97 -33.10 7.41 13.18
CA GLU A 97 -33.46 6.69 11.96
C GLU A 97 -32.29 6.62 10.97
N VAL A 98 -31.54 7.71 10.81
CA VAL A 98 -30.36 7.77 9.97
C VAL A 98 -29.30 6.78 10.47
N LEU A 99 -28.99 6.81 11.77
CA LEU A 99 -28.02 5.89 12.38
C LEU A 99 -28.45 4.43 12.16
N THR A 100 -29.70 4.10 12.47
CA THR A 100 -30.22 2.74 12.34
C THR A 100 -30.12 2.24 10.90
N ARG A 101 -30.39 3.08 9.90
CA ARG A 101 -30.27 2.72 8.49
C ARG A 101 -28.82 2.45 8.08
N LEU A 102 -27.86 3.27 8.54
CA LEU A 102 -26.42 3.03 8.29
C LEU A 102 -25.94 1.75 9.01
N MET A 103 -26.39 1.51 10.22
CA MET A 103 -26.04 0.30 10.97
C MET A 103 -26.59 -0.99 10.36
N ARG A 104 -27.74 -0.95 9.65
CA ARG A 104 -28.33 -2.12 9.00
C ARG A 104 -27.40 -2.77 7.99
N ILE A 105 -26.81 -1.99 7.07
CA ILE A 105 -25.89 -2.54 6.07
C ILE A 105 -24.62 -3.11 6.74
N LEU A 106 -24.09 -2.44 7.77
CA LEU A 106 -22.90 -2.90 8.45
C LEU A 106 -23.14 -4.13 9.33
N THR A 107 -24.36 -4.28 9.84
CA THR A 107 -24.76 -5.49 10.57
C THR A 107 -25.01 -6.66 9.59
N ALA A 108 -25.70 -6.40 8.48
CA ALA A 108 -25.95 -7.40 7.44
C ALA A 108 -24.66 -7.92 6.80
N THR A 109 -23.61 -7.10 6.73
CA THR A 109 -22.29 -7.47 6.22
C THR A 109 -21.29 -7.88 7.31
N ASN A 110 -21.78 -8.15 8.53
CA ASN A 110 -21.00 -8.67 9.66
C ASN A 110 -19.87 -7.73 10.15
N ILE A 111 -19.90 -6.45 9.80
CA ILE A 111 -18.99 -5.47 10.43
C ILE A 111 -19.38 -5.31 11.90
N PHE A 112 -20.65 -5.05 12.22
CA PHE A 112 -21.19 -5.13 13.57
C PHE A 112 -22.08 -6.34 13.72
N ARG A 113 -22.44 -6.69 14.94
CA ARG A 113 -23.50 -7.68 15.23
C ARG A 113 -24.65 -7.02 15.97
N SER A 114 -25.88 -7.41 15.65
CA SER A 114 -27.05 -7.10 16.44
C SER A 114 -27.20 -8.17 17.52
N VAL A 115 -27.30 -7.76 18.79
CA VAL A 115 -27.48 -8.68 19.94
C VAL A 115 -28.92 -8.71 20.43
N ALA A 116 -29.67 -7.70 20.07
CA ALA A 116 -31.12 -7.57 20.25
C ALA A 116 -31.65 -6.54 19.23
N GLU A 117 -32.96 -6.31 19.17
CA GLU A 117 -33.52 -5.23 18.36
C GLU A 117 -32.85 -3.91 18.69
N ASP A 118 -32.38 -3.20 17.65
CA ASP A 118 -31.68 -1.93 17.72
C ASP A 118 -30.56 -1.88 18.80
N THR A 119 -29.84 -2.99 18.98
CA THR A 119 -28.74 -3.08 19.94
C THR A 119 -27.51 -3.68 19.27
N TYR A 120 -26.40 -2.96 19.29
CA TYR A 120 -25.20 -3.27 18.51
C TYR A 120 -24.02 -3.59 19.40
N ALA A 121 -23.19 -4.52 18.91
CA ALA A 121 -21.89 -4.86 19.51
C ALA A 121 -20.83 -5.04 18.43
N HIS A 122 -19.57 -4.91 18.83
CA HIS A 122 -18.43 -5.17 17.95
C HIS A 122 -18.35 -6.64 17.50
N THR A 123 -17.82 -6.83 16.31
CA THR A 123 -17.20 -8.06 15.84
C THR A 123 -15.69 -7.86 15.74
N LYS A 124 -14.94 -8.92 15.47
CA LYS A 124 -13.50 -8.78 15.14
C LYS A 124 -13.22 -7.84 13.96
N PHE A 125 -14.20 -7.68 13.06
CA PHE A 125 -14.07 -6.82 11.88
C PHE A 125 -14.29 -5.35 12.20
N SER A 126 -15.18 -5.01 13.11
CA SER A 126 -15.41 -3.62 13.51
C SER A 126 -14.30 -3.09 14.44
N LEU A 127 -13.65 -3.96 15.20
CA LEU A 127 -12.56 -3.56 16.10
C LEU A 127 -11.35 -2.98 15.36
N VAL A 128 -11.12 -3.37 14.10
CA VAL A 128 -10.04 -2.81 13.26
C VAL A 128 -10.23 -1.30 13.03
N TYR A 129 -11.46 -0.82 13.01
CA TYR A 129 -11.77 0.60 12.79
C TYR A 129 -11.64 1.49 14.04
N ILE A 130 -11.36 0.91 15.19
CA ILE A 130 -11.02 1.66 16.42
C ILE A 130 -9.53 2.00 16.44
N ASP A 131 -8.72 1.24 15.72
CA ASP A 131 -7.32 1.50 15.54
C ASP A 131 -7.13 2.51 14.39
N ASP A 132 -6.80 3.75 14.73
CA ASP A 132 -6.66 4.86 13.77
C ASP A 132 -5.65 4.54 12.65
N VAL A 133 -4.66 3.69 12.93
CA VAL A 133 -3.63 3.26 11.98
C VAL A 133 -4.22 2.61 10.72
N ALA A 134 -5.15 1.67 10.88
CA ALA A 134 -5.77 0.96 9.76
C ALA A 134 -6.79 1.83 9.01
N THR A 135 -7.45 2.76 9.72
CA THR A 135 -8.52 3.59 9.16
C THR A 135 -8.02 4.76 8.34
N ASP A 136 -6.86 5.33 8.66
CA ASP A 136 -6.31 6.48 7.95
C ASP A 136 -6.06 6.18 6.46
N PHE A 137 -5.54 4.98 6.17
CA PHE A 137 -5.32 4.60 4.76
C PHE A 137 -6.64 4.33 4.02
N LEU A 138 -7.60 3.67 4.66
CA LEU A 138 -8.93 3.48 4.07
C LEU A 138 -9.59 4.83 3.79
N THR A 139 -9.56 5.75 4.76
CA THR A 139 -10.12 7.10 4.63
C THR A 139 -9.43 7.87 3.50
N LEU A 140 -8.11 7.77 3.36
CA LEU A 140 -7.37 8.35 2.25
C LEU A 140 -7.90 7.82 0.90
N CYS A 141 -8.05 6.52 0.75
CA CYS A 141 -8.55 5.92 -0.50
C CYS A 141 -9.99 6.36 -0.79
N VAL A 142 -10.86 6.40 0.22
CA VAL A 142 -12.29 6.70 0.05
C VAL A 142 -12.54 8.20 -0.15
N ASP A 143 -11.81 9.06 0.54
CA ASP A 143 -12.05 10.52 0.48
C ASP A 143 -11.24 11.20 -0.63
N GLU A 144 -10.05 10.69 -0.95
CA GLU A 144 -9.17 11.35 -1.93
C GLU A 144 -9.21 10.70 -3.32
N VAL A 145 -9.17 9.37 -3.38
CA VAL A 145 -9.01 8.65 -4.65
C VAL A 145 -10.36 8.22 -5.24
N ALA A 146 -11.23 7.63 -4.43
CA ALA A 146 -12.50 7.08 -4.93
C ALA A 146 -13.41 8.11 -5.61
N PRO A 147 -13.57 9.38 -5.14
CA PRO A 147 -14.41 10.34 -5.81
C PRO A 147 -14.00 10.62 -7.26
N ALA A 148 -12.71 10.73 -7.52
CA ALA A 148 -12.18 10.89 -8.87
C ALA A 148 -12.28 9.60 -9.69
N ALA A 149 -12.08 8.43 -9.07
CA ALA A 149 -12.24 7.13 -9.73
C ALA A 149 -13.68 6.91 -10.22
N TYR A 150 -14.68 7.25 -9.43
CA TYR A 150 -16.09 7.13 -9.83
C TYR A 150 -16.47 8.10 -10.96
N ARG A 151 -15.74 9.18 -11.16
CA ARG A 151 -15.93 10.14 -12.24
C ARG A 151 -15.07 9.86 -13.49
N LEU A 152 -14.36 8.74 -13.56
CA LEU A 152 -13.58 8.36 -14.74
C LEU A 152 -14.38 8.41 -16.06
N PRO A 153 -15.65 7.95 -16.14
CA PRO A 153 -16.43 8.06 -17.39
C PRO A 153 -16.62 9.51 -17.83
N GLU A 154 -16.86 10.44 -16.91
CA GLU A 154 -17.01 11.87 -17.17
C GLU A 154 -15.68 12.49 -17.62
N TYR A 155 -14.59 12.17 -16.91
CA TYR A 155 -13.24 12.59 -17.27
C TYR A 155 -12.91 12.14 -18.71
N MET A 156 -13.09 10.86 -19.04
CA MET A 156 -12.80 10.29 -20.35
C MET A 156 -13.72 10.83 -21.48
N SER A 157 -14.86 11.41 -21.15
CA SER A 157 -15.74 12.08 -22.12
C SER A 157 -15.27 13.49 -22.49
N THR A 158 -14.46 14.12 -21.65
CA THR A 158 -14.01 15.50 -21.79
C THR A 158 -12.50 15.64 -22.06
N HIS A 159 -11.75 14.57 -21.88
CA HIS A 159 -10.29 14.53 -22.04
C HIS A 159 -9.88 13.40 -22.97
N ASP A 160 -8.76 13.58 -23.66
CA ASP A 160 -8.10 12.46 -24.32
C ASP A 160 -7.66 11.44 -23.27
N SER A 161 -7.86 10.15 -23.55
CA SER A 161 -7.49 9.07 -22.63
C SER A 161 -6.00 9.07 -22.23
N SER A 162 -5.12 9.59 -23.08
CA SER A 162 -3.71 9.80 -22.76
C SER A 162 -3.48 10.85 -21.68
N GLY A 163 -4.45 11.74 -21.42
CA GLY A 163 -4.40 12.71 -20.34
C GLY A 163 -4.29 12.07 -18.93
N ILE A 164 -4.84 10.85 -18.77
CA ILE A 164 -4.71 10.06 -17.53
C ILE A 164 -3.23 9.77 -17.23
N LEU A 165 -2.40 9.59 -18.25
CA LEU A 165 -0.98 9.28 -18.12
C LEU A 165 -0.12 10.52 -17.83
N ASN A 166 -0.72 11.68 -17.59
CA ASN A 166 -0.02 12.88 -17.20
C ASN A 166 -0.43 13.26 -15.77
N PRO A 167 0.50 13.24 -14.79
CA PRO A 167 0.18 13.58 -13.38
C PRO A 167 -0.49 14.95 -13.19
N ARG A 168 -0.27 15.90 -14.12
CA ARG A 168 -0.80 17.27 -14.05
C ARG A 168 -2.21 17.42 -14.62
N THR A 169 -2.67 16.47 -15.41
CA THR A 169 -4.04 16.40 -15.95
C THR A 169 -4.75 15.14 -15.48
N SER A 170 -4.29 14.53 -14.41
CA SER A 170 -4.86 13.30 -13.86
C SER A 170 -6.33 13.47 -13.45
N PRO A 171 -7.11 12.40 -13.41
CA PRO A 171 -8.50 12.43 -12.91
C PRO A 171 -8.62 13.07 -11.52
N PHE A 172 -7.63 12.89 -10.65
CA PHE A 172 -7.58 13.55 -9.34
C PHE A 172 -7.45 15.07 -9.46
N ALA A 173 -6.51 15.55 -10.29
CA ALA A 173 -6.31 16.99 -10.50
C ALA A 173 -7.55 17.63 -11.11
N TRP A 174 -8.13 17.01 -12.11
CA TRP A 174 -9.37 17.45 -12.74
C TRP A 174 -10.55 17.47 -11.75
N HIS A 175 -10.77 16.38 -11.00
CA HIS A 175 -11.86 16.29 -10.03
C HIS A 175 -11.82 17.40 -8.97
N ASN A 176 -10.63 17.85 -8.62
CA ASN A 176 -10.40 18.88 -7.60
C ASN A 176 -10.21 20.28 -8.20
N ASP A 177 -10.46 20.49 -9.49
CA ASP A 177 -10.25 21.77 -10.21
C ASP A 177 -8.79 22.29 -10.07
N ARG A 178 -7.82 21.38 -10.20
CA ARG A 178 -6.38 21.63 -10.02
C ARG A 178 -5.52 21.14 -11.18
N GLU A 179 -6.08 21.04 -12.37
CA GLU A 179 -5.29 20.73 -13.56
C GLU A 179 -4.10 21.68 -13.71
N GLY A 180 -2.98 21.15 -14.16
CA GLY A 180 -1.69 21.82 -14.15
C GLY A 180 -0.81 21.46 -12.95
N LYS A 181 -1.38 20.83 -11.89
CA LYS A 181 -0.69 20.37 -10.69
C LYS A 181 -0.75 18.85 -10.58
N ASN A 182 0.34 18.25 -10.09
CA ASN A 182 0.31 16.84 -9.72
C ASN A 182 -0.35 16.64 -8.34
N PHE A 183 -0.60 15.38 -7.98
CA PHE A 183 -1.24 15.00 -6.72
C PHE A 183 -0.60 15.67 -5.49
N TYR A 184 0.73 15.65 -5.39
CA TYR A 184 1.45 16.20 -4.25
C TYR A 184 1.39 17.73 -4.21
N GLU A 185 1.47 18.39 -5.37
CA GLU A 185 1.29 19.85 -5.48
C GLU A 185 -0.12 20.26 -5.08
N CYS A 186 -1.13 19.44 -5.37
CA CYS A 186 -2.49 19.67 -4.91
C CYS A 186 -2.61 19.56 -3.38
N LEU A 187 -2.07 18.49 -2.80
CA LEU A 187 -2.13 18.27 -1.34
C LEU A 187 -1.48 19.41 -0.55
N LEU A 188 -0.45 20.04 -1.11
CA LEU A 188 0.20 21.20 -0.48
C LEU A 188 -0.72 22.39 -0.25
N GLU A 189 -1.79 22.52 -1.01
CA GLU A 189 -2.79 23.57 -0.84
C GLU A 189 -3.80 23.27 0.28
N TRP A 190 -3.82 22.02 0.76
CA TRP A 190 -4.78 21.54 1.76
C TRP A 190 -4.07 20.89 2.95
N PRO A 191 -3.65 21.69 3.96
CA PRO A 191 -2.84 21.18 5.07
C PRO A 191 -3.43 19.99 5.82
N GLU A 192 -4.77 19.96 6.00
CA GLU A 192 -5.45 18.85 6.67
C GLU A 192 -5.41 17.57 5.83
N ARG A 193 -5.63 17.67 4.51
CA ARG A 193 -5.55 16.54 3.58
C ARG A 193 -4.11 16.02 3.48
N LEU A 194 -3.13 16.93 3.44
CA LEU A 194 -1.71 16.59 3.46
C LEU A 194 -1.32 15.86 4.76
N ASN A 195 -1.80 16.34 5.91
CA ASN A 195 -1.53 15.66 7.18
C ASN A 195 -2.13 14.25 7.21
N ARG A 196 -3.37 14.08 6.76
CA ARG A 196 -4.01 12.76 6.62
C ARG A 196 -3.22 11.84 5.71
N PHE A 197 -2.78 12.34 4.56
CA PHE A 197 -1.91 11.59 3.65
C PHE A 197 -0.61 11.14 4.35
N ASN A 198 0.07 12.04 5.05
CA ASN A 198 1.32 11.71 5.75
C ASN A 198 1.11 10.64 6.85
N VAL A 199 0.02 10.73 7.60
CA VAL A 199 -0.34 9.72 8.61
C VAL A 199 -0.64 8.40 7.93
N ALA A 200 -1.49 8.38 6.90
CA ALA A 200 -1.81 7.17 6.14
C ALA A 200 -0.57 6.49 5.55
N MET A 201 0.40 7.26 5.06
CA MET A 201 1.67 6.69 4.55
C MET A 201 2.51 6.04 5.65
N THR A 202 2.52 6.62 6.86
CA THR A 202 3.22 6.04 8.01
C THR A 202 2.59 4.71 8.44
N THR A 203 1.26 4.62 8.36
CA THR A 203 0.49 3.46 8.82
C THR A 203 0.50 2.30 7.84
N GLN A 204 0.71 2.57 6.56
CA GLN A 204 0.82 1.52 5.51
C GLN A 204 1.95 0.52 5.76
N GLU A 205 2.97 0.87 6.50
CA GLU A 205 4.14 -0.01 6.70
C GLU A 205 3.78 -1.33 7.39
N ALA A 206 2.77 -1.32 8.25
CA ALA A 206 2.26 -2.56 8.87
C ALA A 206 1.63 -3.53 7.85
N ALA A 207 1.00 -2.99 6.80
CA ALA A 207 0.38 -3.77 5.74
C ALA A 207 1.35 -4.11 4.59
N LEU A 208 2.35 -3.26 4.37
CA LEU A 208 3.32 -3.36 3.27
C LEU A 208 4.75 -3.42 3.84
N PRO A 209 5.23 -4.60 4.26
CA PRO A 209 6.49 -4.73 4.99
C PRO A 209 7.69 -4.27 4.16
N VAL A 210 8.67 -3.67 4.83
CA VAL A 210 9.99 -3.31 4.27
C VAL A 210 10.88 -4.54 4.19
N LEU A 211 10.83 -5.38 5.21
CA LEU A 211 11.68 -6.54 5.42
C LEU A 211 11.06 -7.83 4.90
N GLY A 212 11.85 -8.89 4.86
CA GLY A 212 11.41 -10.24 4.49
C GLY A 212 11.46 -10.55 2.99
N MET A 213 11.94 -9.62 2.17
CA MET A 213 12.20 -9.82 0.73
C MET A 213 13.69 -9.87 0.45
N PHE A 214 14.34 -8.70 0.45
CA PHE A 214 15.77 -8.59 0.29
C PHE A 214 16.49 -8.84 1.64
N PRO A 215 17.53 -9.68 1.70
CA PRO A 215 18.24 -9.99 2.94
C PRO A 215 19.26 -8.88 3.28
N PHE A 216 18.79 -7.78 3.85
CA PHE A 216 19.65 -6.62 4.16
C PHE A 216 20.78 -6.99 5.13
N SER A 217 20.54 -7.92 6.05
CA SER A 217 21.55 -8.45 6.98
C SER A 217 22.79 -9.06 6.31
N THR A 218 22.70 -9.42 5.02
CA THR A 218 23.85 -9.98 4.27
C THR A 218 24.73 -8.91 3.62
N LEU A 219 24.27 -7.66 3.58
CA LEU A 219 24.99 -6.57 2.90
C LEU A 219 26.38 -6.28 3.48
N PRO A 220 26.56 -6.16 4.81
CA PRO A 220 27.85 -5.80 5.38
C PRO A 220 28.97 -6.79 4.99
N ALA A 221 28.67 -8.07 4.91
CA ALA A 221 29.64 -9.09 4.51
C ALA A 221 30.03 -9.03 3.01
N SER A 222 29.26 -8.31 2.19
CA SER A 222 29.44 -8.20 0.73
C SER A 222 29.93 -6.83 0.26
N ILE A 223 30.16 -5.90 1.19
CA ILE A 223 30.50 -4.49 0.93
C ILE A 223 31.82 -4.16 1.64
N ASP A 224 32.72 -3.50 0.92
CA ASP A 224 33.95 -2.95 1.52
C ASP A 224 33.62 -1.61 2.22
N THR A 225 33.59 -1.63 3.54
CA THR A 225 33.31 -0.46 4.39
C THR A 225 34.59 0.23 4.89
N SER A 226 35.75 0.00 4.27
CA SER A 226 37.01 0.59 4.69
C SER A 226 37.08 2.12 4.56
N ASP A 227 36.24 2.71 3.69
CA ASP A 227 36.09 4.15 3.55
C ASP A 227 34.88 4.63 4.40
N PRO A 228 35.10 5.24 5.58
CA PRO A 228 34.03 5.69 6.45
C PRO A 228 33.25 6.89 5.89
N GLU A 229 33.79 7.62 4.94
CA GLU A 229 33.13 8.76 4.30
C GLU A 229 32.14 8.32 3.22
N ARG A 230 32.33 7.12 2.67
CA ARG A 230 31.45 6.56 1.67
C ARG A 230 30.12 6.13 2.32
N ALA A 231 29.01 6.69 1.86
CA ALA A 231 27.70 6.33 2.39
C ALA A 231 27.41 4.83 2.17
N PHE A 232 27.05 4.14 3.25
CA PHE A 232 26.64 2.73 3.18
C PHE A 232 25.29 2.60 2.48
N ILE A 233 24.31 3.43 2.93
CA ILE A 233 22.96 3.44 2.36
C ILE A 233 22.42 4.87 2.26
N VAL A 234 21.80 5.17 1.13
CA VAL A 234 21.08 6.42 0.88
C VAL A 234 19.62 6.07 0.62
N ASP A 235 18.73 6.43 1.52
CA ASP A 235 17.28 6.26 1.38
C ASP A 235 16.72 7.51 0.68
N VAL A 236 16.44 7.38 -0.62
CA VAL A 236 16.05 8.48 -1.51
C VAL A 236 14.53 8.66 -1.46
N ALA A 237 14.08 9.84 -1.01
CA ALA A 237 12.69 10.16 -0.73
C ALA A 237 12.09 9.22 0.34
N GLY A 238 12.88 8.95 1.38
CA GLY A 238 12.56 7.99 2.44
C GLY A 238 11.58 8.52 3.50
N GLY A 239 10.93 9.66 3.26
CA GLY A 239 9.92 10.22 4.16
C GLY A 239 10.50 10.53 5.54
N ARG A 240 9.94 9.90 6.57
CA ARG A 240 10.41 10.04 7.95
C ARG A 240 11.48 9.01 8.35
N GLY A 241 12.02 8.23 7.40
CA GLY A 241 13.12 7.30 7.62
C GLY A 241 12.72 5.94 8.22
N GLN A 242 11.43 5.59 8.23
CA GLN A 242 10.97 4.34 8.84
C GLN A 242 11.57 3.10 8.17
N SER A 243 11.69 3.11 6.83
CA SER A 243 12.31 2.03 6.09
C SER A 243 13.78 1.88 6.46
N LEU A 244 14.49 3.00 6.53
CA LEU A 244 15.91 3.03 6.90
C LEU A 244 16.12 2.47 8.31
N LEU A 245 15.28 2.85 9.30
CA LEU A 245 15.34 2.33 10.65
C LEU A 245 15.11 0.80 10.73
N GLN A 246 14.19 0.27 9.93
CA GLN A 246 13.95 -1.16 9.91
C GLN A 246 15.13 -1.92 9.27
N ILE A 247 15.68 -1.39 8.18
CA ILE A 247 16.84 -1.96 7.49
C ILE A 247 18.06 -1.96 8.41
N THR A 248 18.36 -0.85 9.06
CA THR A 248 19.50 -0.75 9.99
C THR A 248 19.36 -1.72 11.17
N ARG A 249 18.15 -1.82 11.72
CA ARG A 249 17.87 -2.78 12.80
C ARG A 249 18.08 -4.23 12.37
N GLU A 250 17.59 -4.65 11.18
CA GLU A 250 17.83 -6.02 10.66
C GLU A 250 19.32 -6.31 10.55
N ILE A 251 20.12 -5.33 10.11
CA ILE A 251 21.58 -5.48 10.00
C ILE A 251 22.22 -5.59 11.39
N GLU A 252 21.83 -4.74 12.34
CA GLU A 252 22.34 -4.76 13.72
C GLU A 252 22.00 -6.09 14.44
N GLU A 253 20.78 -6.59 14.26
CA GLU A 253 20.34 -7.89 14.79
C GLU A 253 21.15 -9.07 14.24
N SER A 254 21.77 -8.92 13.07
CA SER A 254 22.70 -9.92 12.51
C SER A 254 24.10 -9.92 13.16
N GLY A 255 24.33 -9.03 14.14
CA GLY A 255 25.59 -8.91 14.89
C GLY A 255 26.56 -7.85 14.32
N VAL A 256 26.12 -7.05 13.35
CA VAL A 256 26.91 -5.94 12.81
C VAL A 256 26.55 -4.65 13.53
N THR A 257 27.50 -4.11 14.30
CA THR A 257 27.28 -2.91 15.14
C THR A 257 27.66 -1.60 14.46
N GLU A 258 28.46 -1.65 13.41
CA GLU A 258 28.87 -0.47 12.63
C GLU A 258 28.47 -0.67 11.15
N ILE A 259 27.36 -0.06 10.77
CA ILE A 259 26.78 -0.21 9.43
C ILE A 259 27.46 0.76 8.44
N GLY A 260 28.18 1.77 8.95
CA GLY A 260 28.68 2.90 8.17
C GLY A 260 27.64 4.02 8.05
N LYS A 261 27.95 4.99 7.19
CA LYS A 261 27.18 6.24 7.05
C LYS A 261 25.81 5.97 6.40
N ALA A 262 24.73 6.20 7.14
CA ALA A 262 23.37 6.15 6.64
C ALA A 262 22.84 7.56 6.34
N VAL A 263 22.23 7.75 5.17
CA VAL A 263 21.73 9.05 4.71
C VAL A 263 20.25 8.93 4.38
N LEU A 264 19.42 9.80 4.96
CA LEU A 264 18.03 9.99 4.59
C LEU A 264 17.89 11.22 3.71
N GLN A 265 17.25 11.06 2.56
CA GLN A 265 16.97 12.15 1.66
C GLN A 265 15.47 12.34 1.47
N ASP A 266 15.01 13.60 1.57
CA ASP A 266 13.65 14.01 1.20
C ASP A 266 13.62 15.53 0.99
N ARG A 267 12.45 16.09 0.71
CA ARG A 267 12.25 17.53 0.68
C ARG A 267 12.51 18.14 2.06
N GLU A 268 13.13 19.31 2.12
CA GLU A 268 13.52 20.03 3.35
C GLU A 268 12.40 20.02 4.40
N ARG A 269 11.18 20.43 4.00
CA ARG A 269 10.01 20.45 4.90
C ARG A 269 9.64 19.10 5.51
N VAL A 270 9.92 17.97 4.81
CA VAL A 270 9.67 16.62 5.34
C VAL A 270 10.72 16.29 6.39
N LEU A 271 11.98 16.62 6.10
CA LEU A 271 13.10 16.40 7.02
C LEU A 271 12.99 17.26 8.28
N ASP A 272 12.55 18.52 8.16
CA ASP A 272 12.32 19.44 9.28
C ASP A 272 11.22 18.98 10.23
N ALA A 273 10.25 18.22 9.72
CA ALA A 273 9.18 17.65 10.54
C ALA A 273 9.57 16.41 11.35
N ILE A 274 10.81 15.91 11.18
CA ILE A 274 11.32 14.73 11.90
C ILE A 274 11.93 15.19 13.22
N PRO A 275 11.45 14.67 14.38
CA PRO A 275 12.06 14.96 15.69
C PRO A 275 13.57 14.72 15.68
N ALA A 276 14.31 15.54 16.42
CA ALA A 276 15.78 15.51 16.41
C ALA A 276 16.37 14.17 16.87
N ASP A 277 15.67 13.48 17.74
CA ASP A 277 16.05 12.18 18.35
C ASP A 277 15.46 10.95 17.61
N ALA A 278 14.64 11.16 16.60
CA ALA A 278 13.95 10.06 15.90
C ALA A 278 14.87 9.20 15.04
N LEU A 279 15.99 9.75 14.56
CA LEU A 279 16.92 9.09 13.64
C LEU A 279 18.38 9.24 14.12
N PRO A 280 18.76 8.56 15.19
CA PRO A 280 20.14 8.66 15.70
C PRO A 280 21.13 8.11 14.67
N GLY A 281 22.22 8.85 14.42
CA GLY A 281 23.30 8.46 13.51
C GLY A 281 22.96 8.56 12.01
N VAL A 282 21.78 9.05 11.64
CA VAL A 282 21.36 9.24 10.24
C VAL A 282 21.61 10.69 9.80
N GLU A 283 22.36 10.88 8.73
CA GLU A 283 22.51 12.18 8.08
C GLU A 283 21.25 12.53 7.29
N LYS A 284 20.72 13.75 7.43
CA LYS A 284 19.57 14.24 6.67
C LYS A 284 20.04 15.17 5.57
N VAL A 285 19.70 14.89 4.32
CA VAL A 285 20.10 15.69 3.15
C VAL A 285 18.87 16.05 2.32
N SER A 286 18.58 17.35 2.20
CA SER A 286 17.48 17.82 1.37
C SER A 286 17.75 17.54 -0.11
N ILE A 287 16.74 16.99 -0.82
CA ILE A 287 16.85 16.68 -2.25
C ILE A 287 15.54 16.98 -2.99
N ASP A 288 15.69 17.39 -4.24
CA ASP A 288 14.73 17.16 -5.30
C ASP A 288 15.29 16.08 -6.22
N PHE A 289 14.73 14.88 -6.22
CA PHE A 289 15.22 13.75 -7.02
C PHE A 289 15.11 13.97 -8.55
N PHE A 290 14.45 15.04 -8.99
CA PHE A 290 14.52 15.52 -10.39
C PHE A 290 15.79 16.33 -10.70
N THR A 291 16.65 16.52 -9.71
CA THR A 291 17.98 17.12 -9.87
C THR A 291 19.06 16.08 -9.65
N PRO A 292 20.32 16.32 -10.08
CA PRO A 292 21.41 15.36 -9.89
C PRO A 292 21.57 14.93 -8.44
N GLN A 293 21.72 13.61 -8.23
CA GLN A 293 21.94 13.01 -6.91
C GLN A 293 23.24 13.55 -6.28
N PRO A 294 23.15 14.25 -5.11
CA PRO A 294 24.33 14.86 -4.50
C PRO A 294 25.28 13.86 -3.83
N ILE A 295 24.75 12.75 -3.28
CA ILE A 295 25.58 11.73 -2.66
C ILE A 295 26.09 10.79 -3.74
N LYS A 296 27.43 10.79 -3.93
CA LYS A 296 28.08 9.99 -4.96
C LYS A 296 28.68 8.71 -4.38
N ASN A 297 28.75 7.69 -5.23
CA ASN A 297 29.44 6.43 -4.95
C ASN A 297 28.93 5.69 -3.71
N ALA A 298 27.70 5.95 -3.23
CA ALA A 298 27.15 5.18 -2.11
C ALA A 298 27.15 3.68 -2.46
N HIS A 299 27.28 2.82 -1.45
CA HIS A 299 27.19 1.38 -1.70
C HIS A 299 25.78 0.97 -2.09
N ILE A 300 24.77 1.60 -1.48
CA ILE A 300 23.36 1.30 -1.71
C ILE A 300 22.59 2.60 -1.88
N TYR A 301 21.82 2.68 -2.95
CA TYR A 301 20.71 3.62 -3.11
C TYR A 301 19.42 2.82 -2.94
N TYR A 302 18.53 3.29 -2.07
CA TYR A 302 17.27 2.66 -1.79
C TYR A 302 16.14 3.63 -2.13
N LEU A 303 15.15 3.17 -2.90
CA LEU A 303 13.90 3.87 -3.17
C LEU A 303 12.76 2.94 -2.85
N ARG A 304 11.78 3.42 -2.10
CA ARG A 304 10.61 2.63 -1.79
C ARG A 304 9.34 3.41 -2.05
N ARG A 305 8.47 2.85 -2.91
CA ARG A 305 7.16 3.43 -3.26
C ARG A 305 7.28 4.84 -3.85
N ILE A 306 8.25 5.01 -4.73
CA ILE A 306 8.51 6.26 -5.42
C ILE A 306 8.20 6.11 -6.91
N MET A 307 8.67 5.03 -7.55
CA MET A 307 8.55 4.86 -8.99
C MET A 307 7.10 4.77 -9.46
N HIS A 308 6.21 4.21 -8.65
CA HIS A 308 4.79 4.10 -8.98
C HIS A 308 4.05 5.44 -9.04
N ASN A 309 4.56 6.49 -8.44
CA ASN A 309 3.95 7.82 -8.49
C ASN A 309 4.17 8.56 -9.82
N TRP A 310 5.06 8.03 -10.67
CA TRP A 310 5.57 8.72 -11.83
C TRP A 310 5.41 7.88 -13.09
N GLN A 311 5.11 8.56 -14.22
CA GLN A 311 5.13 7.92 -15.52
C GLN A 311 6.56 7.60 -15.95
N ASP A 312 6.69 6.83 -17.05
CA ASP A 312 8.01 6.29 -17.46
C ASP A 312 9.03 7.39 -17.72
N ARG A 313 8.62 8.52 -18.29
CA ARG A 313 9.49 9.66 -18.56
C ARG A 313 10.13 10.22 -17.27
N GLU A 314 9.33 10.49 -16.27
CA GLU A 314 9.76 11.02 -14.98
C GLU A 314 10.59 9.98 -14.22
N ALA A 315 10.15 8.71 -14.23
CA ALA A 315 10.87 7.61 -13.60
C ALA A 315 12.28 7.43 -14.19
N ILE A 316 12.42 7.52 -15.50
CA ILE A 316 13.74 7.45 -16.17
C ILE A 316 14.64 8.61 -15.72
N VAL A 317 14.14 9.83 -15.59
CA VAL A 317 14.93 10.97 -15.09
C VAL A 317 15.45 10.70 -13.68
N ILE A 318 14.59 10.26 -12.75
CA ILE A 318 14.98 9.93 -11.38
C ILE A 318 16.06 8.84 -11.36
N LEU A 319 15.84 7.75 -12.10
CA LEU A 319 16.76 6.63 -12.18
C LEU A 319 18.10 7.01 -12.82
N SER A 320 18.09 7.89 -13.83
CA SER A 320 19.32 8.38 -14.48
C SER A 320 20.17 9.18 -13.51
N HIS A 321 19.57 10.07 -12.70
CA HIS A 321 20.32 10.82 -11.68
C HIS A 321 20.96 9.92 -10.62
N ILE A 322 20.32 8.80 -10.29
CA ILE A 322 20.89 7.79 -9.40
C ILE A 322 22.01 7.04 -10.11
N ALA A 323 21.80 6.58 -11.35
CA ALA A 323 22.81 5.88 -12.14
C ALA A 323 24.08 6.70 -12.28
N ASP A 324 23.97 8.01 -12.57
CA ASP A 324 25.08 8.96 -12.66
C ASP A 324 25.82 9.18 -11.32
N ALA A 325 25.23 8.78 -10.22
CA ALA A 325 25.83 8.87 -8.90
C ALA A 325 26.45 7.54 -8.42
N MET A 326 26.09 6.42 -9.03
CA MET A 326 26.54 5.09 -8.63
C MET A 326 28.00 4.85 -9.02
N ALA A 327 28.75 4.19 -8.13
CA ALA A 327 30.01 3.54 -8.46
C ALA A 327 29.76 2.17 -9.14
N PRO A 328 30.74 1.56 -9.82
CA PRO A 328 30.58 0.25 -10.47
C PRO A 328 30.12 -0.86 -9.53
N ASP A 329 30.45 -0.79 -8.25
CA ASP A 329 30.06 -1.75 -7.21
C ASP A 329 28.78 -1.35 -6.46
N SER A 330 28.22 -0.17 -6.72
CA SER A 330 26.96 0.29 -6.09
C SER A 330 25.79 -0.60 -6.46
N ARG A 331 24.81 -0.68 -5.55
CA ARG A 331 23.50 -1.32 -5.78
C ARG A 331 22.41 -0.29 -5.70
N LEU A 332 21.44 -0.41 -6.61
CA LEU A 332 20.16 0.27 -6.49
C LEU A 332 19.11 -0.77 -6.09
N LEU A 333 18.42 -0.53 -4.99
CA LEU A 333 17.33 -1.37 -4.47
C LEU A 333 16.03 -0.57 -4.57
N ILE A 334 15.05 -1.10 -5.31
CA ILE A 334 13.76 -0.44 -5.53
C ILE A 334 12.68 -1.29 -4.88
N GLY A 335 12.09 -0.80 -3.79
CA GLY A 335 10.99 -1.43 -3.07
C GLY A 335 9.64 -1.04 -3.68
N GLU A 336 9.08 -1.89 -4.54
CA GLU A 336 7.82 -1.65 -5.26
C GLU A 336 6.99 -2.93 -5.37
N MET A 337 5.75 -2.78 -5.82
CA MET A 337 4.98 -3.91 -6.32
C MET A 337 5.33 -4.17 -7.79
N VAL A 338 5.21 -5.42 -8.21
CA VAL A 338 5.39 -5.79 -9.62
C VAL A 338 4.11 -6.44 -10.12
N VAL A 339 3.45 -5.78 -11.07
CA VAL A 339 2.23 -6.30 -11.70
C VAL A 339 2.57 -7.56 -12.49
N PRO A 340 1.85 -8.67 -12.32
CA PRO A 340 2.01 -9.84 -13.16
C PRO A 340 1.74 -9.51 -14.63
N GLU A 341 2.57 -10.05 -15.55
CA GLU A 341 2.36 -9.88 -17.01
C GLU A 341 0.99 -10.43 -17.47
N VAL A 342 0.52 -11.46 -16.81
CA VAL A 342 -0.84 -11.97 -16.97
C VAL A 342 -1.54 -11.81 -15.64
N PRO A 343 -2.62 -11.03 -15.56
CA PRO A 343 -3.39 -10.88 -14.34
C PRO A 343 -3.88 -12.21 -13.80
N LYS A 344 -3.76 -12.39 -12.49
CA LYS A 344 -4.25 -13.58 -11.77
C LYS A 344 -5.53 -13.23 -11.05
N THR A 345 -6.45 -14.18 -10.96
CA THR A 345 -7.62 -14.03 -10.10
C THR A 345 -7.23 -13.98 -8.63
N GLY A 346 -8.06 -13.41 -7.77
CA GLY A 346 -7.76 -13.25 -6.34
C GLY A 346 -7.36 -14.56 -5.65
N TYR A 347 -8.03 -15.67 -5.99
CA TYR A 347 -7.71 -16.99 -5.43
C TYR A 347 -6.42 -17.62 -6.00
N GLU A 348 -5.99 -17.23 -7.21
CA GLU A 348 -4.71 -17.67 -7.77
C GLU A 348 -3.53 -16.81 -7.32
N GLY A 349 -3.79 -15.51 -7.15
CA GLY A 349 -2.78 -14.51 -6.81
C GLY A 349 -2.55 -14.32 -5.32
N LEU A 350 -3.48 -14.74 -4.48
CA LEU A 350 -3.52 -14.55 -3.01
C LEU A 350 -3.49 -13.08 -2.55
N ASP A 351 -3.35 -12.12 -3.45
CA ASP A 351 -3.23 -10.70 -3.11
C ASP A 351 -3.71 -9.81 -4.26
N MET A 352 -4.79 -9.11 -4.02
CA MET A 352 -5.37 -8.15 -4.97
C MET A 352 -4.74 -6.75 -4.84
N THR A 353 -3.81 -6.56 -3.89
CA THR A 353 -3.28 -5.24 -3.54
C THR A 353 -2.66 -4.53 -4.75
N VAL A 354 -1.91 -5.23 -5.58
CA VAL A 354 -1.27 -4.63 -6.75
C VAL A 354 -2.28 -4.05 -7.75
N TYR A 355 -3.43 -4.70 -7.92
CA TYR A 355 -4.43 -4.25 -8.91
C TYR A 355 -5.24 -3.05 -8.44
N TRP A 356 -5.70 -3.04 -7.17
CA TRP A 356 -6.41 -1.86 -6.68
C TRP A 356 -5.43 -0.69 -6.45
N MET A 357 -4.16 -0.96 -6.12
CA MET A 357 -3.14 0.07 -6.03
C MET A 357 -2.87 0.70 -7.40
N ASP A 358 -2.80 -0.11 -8.47
CA ASP A 358 -2.65 0.40 -9.83
C ASP A 358 -3.82 1.31 -10.23
N MET A 359 -5.04 0.96 -9.84
CA MET A 359 -6.20 1.84 -10.02
C MET A 359 -6.07 3.15 -9.23
N CYS A 360 -5.56 3.11 -8.00
CA CYS A 360 -5.26 4.33 -7.24
C CYS A 360 -4.20 5.19 -7.95
N MET A 361 -3.13 4.55 -8.43
CA MET A 361 -2.07 5.25 -9.17
C MET A 361 -2.60 5.85 -10.47
N LEU A 362 -3.43 5.13 -11.22
CA LEU A 362 -4.07 5.65 -12.44
C LEU A 362 -4.82 6.96 -12.16
N VAL A 363 -5.57 7.02 -11.08
CA VAL A 363 -6.36 8.21 -10.70
C VAL A 363 -5.48 9.41 -10.39
N ILE A 364 -4.31 9.22 -9.81
CA ILE A 364 -3.37 10.30 -9.47
C ILE A 364 -2.32 10.57 -10.57
N GLY A 365 -2.37 9.82 -11.67
CA GLY A 365 -1.45 9.94 -12.80
C GLY A 365 -0.15 9.16 -12.65
N GLY A 366 -0.10 8.24 -11.70
CA GLY A 366 0.99 7.27 -11.52
C GLY A 366 0.77 5.95 -12.26
N LYS A 367 1.55 4.91 -11.93
CA LYS A 367 1.52 3.62 -12.60
C LYS A 367 2.23 2.54 -11.79
N GLU A 368 1.57 1.45 -11.48
CA GLU A 368 2.26 0.22 -11.10
C GLU A 368 2.83 -0.46 -12.34
N ARG A 369 3.97 -1.15 -12.22
CA ARG A 369 4.70 -1.68 -13.38
C ARG A 369 4.89 -3.18 -13.33
N SER A 370 4.81 -3.81 -14.49
CA SER A 370 5.25 -5.18 -14.68
C SER A 370 6.78 -5.28 -14.73
N GLU A 371 7.32 -6.50 -14.64
CA GLU A 371 8.76 -6.74 -14.75
C GLU A 371 9.33 -6.23 -16.08
N LYS A 372 8.59 -6.41 -17.17
CA LYS A 372 8.97 -5.93 -18.51
C LYS A 372 9.07 -4.40 -18.53
N GLU A 373 8.12 -3.71 -17.92
CA GLU A 373 8.09 -2.25 -17.86
C GLU A 373 9.21 -1.70 -16.95
N PHE A 374 9.47 -2.34 -15.81
CA PHE A 374 10.65 -1.99 -14.99
C PHE A 374 11.96 -2.16 -15.76
N LYS A 375 12.13 -3.29 -16.48
CA LYS A 375 13.31 -3.49 -17.33
C LYS A 375 13.46 -2.37 -18.37
N ALA A 376 12.37 -1.91 -18.97
CA ALA A 376 12.42 -0.86 -19.97
C ALA A 376 12.89 0.48 -19.40
N ILE A 377 12.36 0.93 -18.25
CA ILE A 377 12.78 2.20 -17.63
C ILE A 377 14.20 2.12 -17.05
N LEU A 378 14.59 0.98 -16.48
CA LEU A 378 15.94 0.74 -16.00
C LEU A 378 16.93 0.77 -17.16
N ASP A 379 16.60 0.08 -18.26
CA ASP A 379 17.41 0.04 -19.47
C ASP A 379 17.68 1.44 -20.05
N ALA A 380 16.63 2.25 -20.12
CA ALA A 380 16.71 3.63 -20.59
C ALA A 380 17.55 4.53 -19.66
N ALA A 381 17.62 4.23 -18.36
CA ALA A 381 18.40 4.96 -17.36
C ALA A 381 19.85 4.44 -17.21
N GLY A 382 20.32 3.51 -18.06
CA GLY A 382 21.69 2.96 -17.95
C GLY A 382 21.84 1.91 -16.84
N LEU A 383 20.74 1.35 -16.37
CA LEU A 383 20.70 0.34 -15.33
C LEU A 383 20.27 -1.02 -15.88
N ARG A 384 20.61 -2.09 -15.17
CA ARG A 384 20.11 -3.45 -15.44
C ARG A 384 19.48 -4.05 -14.20
N LEU A 385 18.35 -4.71 -14.38
CA LEU A 385 17.73 -5.53 -13.34
C LEU A 385 18.54 -6.82 -13.13
N VAL A 386 18.98 -7.04 -11.89
CA VAL A 386 19.72 -8.25 -11.49
C VAL A 386 18.78 -9.32 -11.00
N LYS A 387 17.88 -8.96 -10.06
CA LYS A 387 16.94 -9.90 -9.44
C LYS A 387 15.74 -9.17 -8.86
N ILE A 388 14.59 -9.83 -8.87
CA ILE A 388 13.40 -9.43 -8.12
C ILE A 388 13.28 -10.34 -6.90
N TRP A 389 13.39 -9.75 -5.73
CA TRP A 389 13.21 -10.39 -4.45
C TRP A 389 11.74 -10.23 -4.04
N ARG A 390 10.98 -11.31 -4.10
CA ARG A 390 9.53 -11.29 -3.88
C ARG A 390 9.19 -11.63 -2.44
N SER A 391 8.18 -10.96 -1.89
CA SER A 391 7.55 -11.38 -0.64
C SER A 391 6.97 -12.79 -0.79
N GLN A 392 7.02 -13.55 0.29
CA GLN A 392 6.35 -14.86 0.36
C GLN A 392 4.83 -14.72 0.51
N ILE A 393 4.35 -13.55 0.92
CA ILE A 393 2.97 -13.30 1.35
C ILE A 393 2.52 -11.93 0.87
N GLY A 394 2.33 -11.76 -0.44
CA GLY A 394 1.82 -10.50 -0.97
C GLY A 394 2.62 -9.98 -2.16
N SER A 395 2.20 -8.83 -2.67
CA SER A 395 2.72 -8.25 -3.92
C SER A 395 4.00 -7.43 -3.75
N GLN A 396 4.50 -7.28 -2.51
CA GLN A 396 5.72 -6.50 -2.26
C GLN A 396 6.96 -7.17 -2.83
N THR A 397 7.84 -6.36 -3.40
CA THR A 397 9.12 -6.83 -3.95
C THR A 397 10.24 -5.83 -3.66
N VAL A 398 11.48 -6.30 -3.79
CA VAL A 398 12.64 -5.44 -3.94
C VAL A 398 13.34 -5.80 -5.25
N LEU A 399 13.47 -4.84 -6.14
CA LEU A 399 14.22 -4.99 -7.38
C LEU A 399 15.67 -4.59 -7.11
N GLU A 400 16.59 -5.54 -7.26
CA GLU A 400 18.04 -5.29 -7.19
C GLU A 400 18.55 -4.93 -8.58
N CYS A 401 19.16 -3.75 -8.69
CA CYS A 401 19.65 -3.19 -9.93
C CYS A 401 21.13 -2.81 -9.82
N ARG A 402 21.84 -2.81 -10.97
CA ARG A 402 23.22 -2.41 -11.13
C ARG A 402 23.37 -1.53 -12.35
N LEU A 403 24.51 -0.81 -12.44
CA LEU A 403 24.91 -0.16 -13.68
C LEU A 403 25.01 -1.21 -14.81
N LYS A 404 24.68 -0.81 -16.03
CA LYS A 404 25.05 -1.57 -17.23
C LYS A 404 26.56 -1.54 -17.39
N GLU A 405 27.12 -2.64 -17.89
CA GLU A 405 28.53 -2.75 -18.29
C GLU A 405 28.76 -1.99 -19.59
#